data_8b7ba82af8c3fb4871443184bd6b717f
#
_entry.id   8b7ba82af8c3fb4871443184bd6b717f
#
_cell.length_a   1.000
_cell.length_b   1.000
_cell.length_c   1.000
_cell.angle_alpha   90.00
_cell.angle_beta   90.00
_cell.angle_gamma   90.00
#
_symmetry.space_group_name_H-M   'P 1'
#
loop_
_entity.id
_entity.type
_entity.pdbx_description
1 polymer ?
#
loop_
_entity_poly.entity_id
_entity_poly.type
_entity_poly.pdbx_seq_one_letter_code
_entity_poly.pdbx_strand_id
1 'polypeptide(L)'
;MQTIYDAKILIVDDNQDLLNLVTTALRSTGYNQLTACTGCAAAQAAFAANRPDLMILDINLPDGDGFTLFRTLHSMADIPALFLSARDADADRLFGLGLGADDYLTKPFLTQELLLRIQRILQRCYRGELWRTAAKTLQLGQRTVYLADALVRLPDGTAQPLTATERALLQKLAENRGHIV
;
A
#
# COMPACT_ATOMS: atom_id res chain seq x y z
N MET A 1 -14.25 -12.41 -0.92
CA MET A 1 -13.40 -11.64 -1.85
C MET A 1 -13.02 -10.37 -1.12
N GLN A 2 -11.76 -10.16 -0.83
CA GLN A 2 -11.30 -9.00 -0.07
C GLN A 2 -11.37 -7.74 -0.97
N THR A 3 -11.97 -6.69 -0.49
CA THR A 3 -12.15 -5.43 -1.22
C THR A 3 -11.26 -4.34 -0.63
N ILE A 4 -11.04 -3.23 -1.33
CA ILE A 4 -10.28 -2.09 -0.79
C ILE A 4 -10.92 -1.51 0.49
N TYR A 5 -12.21 -1.77 0.73
CA TYR A 5 -12.94 -1.30 1.90
C TYR A 5 -12.67 -2.16 3.16
N ASP A 6 -12.08 -3.34 2.99
CA ASP A 6 -11.60 -4.20 4.08
C ASP A 6 -10.21 -3.80 4.56
N ALA A 7 -9.60 -2.78 3.94
CA ALA A 7 -8.27 -2.29 4.29
C ALA A 7 -8.22 -1.73 5.71
N LYS A 8 -7.15 -2.09 6.42
CA LYS A 8 -6.80 -1.54 7.73
C LYS A 8 -6.02 -0.26 7.53
N ILE A 9 -6.53 0.84 8.01
CA ILE A 9 -5.91 2.16 7.84
C ILE A 9 -5.47 2.71 9.19
N LEU A 10 -4.18 2.97 9.32
CA LEU A 10 -3.60 3.67 10.46
C LEU A 10 -3.52 5.15 10.16
N ILE A 11 -4.08 6.00 11.02
CA ILE A 11 -4.12 7.46 10.87
C ILE A 11 -3.39 8.06 12.07
N VAL A 12 -2.38 8.88 11.81
CA VAL A 12 -1.55 9.48 12.87
C VAL A 12 -1.49 11.00 12.66
N ASP A 13 -2.06 11.74 13.60
CA ASP A 13 -2.10 13.21 13.60
C ASP A 13 -2.37 13.68 15.03
N ASP A 14 -1.71 14.72 15.51
CA ASP A 14 -1.92 15.22 16.87
C ASP A 14 -3.22 16.01 17.04
N ASN A 15 -3.80 16.46 15.92
CA ASN A 15 -5.06 17.18 15.90
C ASN A 15 -6.26 16.22 15.94
N GLN A 16 -6.90 16.13 17.12
CA GLN A 16 -8.04 15.25 17.34
C GLN A 16 -9.25 15.56 16.44
N ASP A 17 -9.47 16.84 16.11
CA ASP A 17 -10.58 17.24 15.24
C ASP A 17 -10.35 16.74 13.81
N LEU A 18 -9.09 16.79 13.34
CA LEU A 18 -8.71 16.24 12.04
C LEU A 18 -8.84 14.73 12.03
N LEU A 19 -8.41 14.02 13.07
CA LEU A 19 -8.60 12.58 13.21
C LEU A 19 -10.09 12.21 13.14
N ASN A 20 -10.95 12.94 13.85
CA ASN A 20 -12.39 12.72 13.84
C ASN A 20 -12.99 12.96 12.44
N LEU A 21 -12.59 14.06 11.77
CA LEU A 21 -13.04 14.39 10.42
C LEU A 21 -12.65 13.28 9.43
N VAL A 22 -11.38 12.91 9.42
CA VAL A 22 -10.84 11.88 8.50
C VAL A 22 -11.48 10.52 8.75
N THR A 23 -11.58 10.13 10.02
CA THR A 23 -12.20 8.85 10.40
C THR A 23 -13.68 8.79 9.99
N THR A 24 -14.42 9.87 10.23
CA THR A 24 -15.85 9.96 9.84
C THR A 24 -16.01 9.88 8.32
N ALA A 25 -15.19 10.60 7.58
CA ALA A 25 -15.20 10.57 6.11
C ALA A 25 -14.86 9.19 5.55
N LEU A 26 -13.86 8.53 6.10
CA LEU A 26 -13.51 7.16 5.68
C LEU A 26 -14.63 6.16 5.97
N ARG A 27 -15.23 6.23 7.16
CA ARG A 27 -16.39 5.37 7.49
C ARG A 27 -17.56 5.59 6.57
N SER A 28 -17.88 6.83 6.21
CA SER A 28 -19.00 7.15 5.30
C SER A 28 -18.79 6.58 3.89
N THR A 29 -17.55 6.31 3.50
CA THR A 29 -17.21 5.68 2.21
C THR A 29 -17.03 4.17 2.29
N GLY A 30 -17.21 3.55 3.47
CA GLY A 30 -17.22 2.11 3.66
C GLY A 30 -15.97 1.51 4.30
N TYR A 31 -14.93 2.30 4.63
CA TYR A 31 -13.77 1.83 5.36
C TYR A 31 -14.10 1.70 6.85
N ASN A 32 -14.00 0.48 7.40
CA ASN A 32 -14.41 0.21 8.78
C ASN A 32 -13.26 -0.16 9.72
N GLN A 33 -12.09 -0.56 9.18
CA GLN A 33 -10.93 -0.96 9.97
C GLN A 33 -9.96 0.22 10.12
N LEU A 34 -10.31 1.17 10.97
CA LEU A 34 -9.58 2.41 11.17
C LEU A 34 -8.98 2.47 12.57
N THR A 35 -7.69 2.78 12.66
CA THR A 35 -6.97 3.02 13.91
C THR A 35 -6.42 4.45 13.87
N ALA A 36 -6.82 5.28 14.82
CA ALA A 36 -6.38 6.66 14.95
C ALA A 36 -5.45 6.81 16.16
N CYS A 37 -4.32 7.50 15.97
CA CYS A 37 -3.29 7.73 16.98
C CYS A 37 -2.86 9.21 16.97
N THR A 38 -2.53 9.75 18.14
CA THR A 38 -2.14 11.16 18.30
C THR A 38 -0.62 11.37 18.34
N GLY A 39 0.19 10.32 18.16
CA GLY A 39 1.65 10.41 18.20
C GLY A 39 2.35 9.13 17.79
N CYS A 40 3.68 9.22 17.70
CA CYS A 40 4.54 8.14 17.22
C CYS A 40 4.48 6.89 18.09
N ALA A 41 4.52 7.03 19.41
CA ALA A 41 4.53 5.89 20.35
C ALA A 41 3.23 5.07 20.22
N ALA A 42 2.07 5.74 20.17
CA ALA A 42 0.78 5.10 19.97
C ALA A 42 0.69 4.41 18.60
N ALA A 43 1.21 5.06 17.55
CA ALA A 43 1.24 4.50 16.20
C ALA A 43 2.10 3.23 16.11
N GLN A 44 3.26 3.20 16.74
CA GLN A 44 4.13 2.02 16.80
C GLN A 44 3.46 0.85 17.51
N ALA A 45 2.81 1.11 18.66
CA ALA A 45 2.06 0.10 19.39
C ALA A 45 0.88 -0.46 18.57
N ALA A 46 0.12 0.43 17.91
CA ALA A 46 -1.00 0.04 17.05
C ALA A 46 -0.53 -0.79 15.84
N PHE A 47 0.58 -0.40 15.21
CA PHE A 47 1.20 -1.14 14.11
C PHE A 47 1.62 -2.56 14.51
N ALA A 48 2.25 -2.70 15.69
CA ALA A 48 2.67 -4.00 16.22
C ALA A 48 1.47 -4.90 16.55
N ALA A 49 0.39 -4.33 17.08
CA ALA A 49 -0.82 -5.07 17.45
C ALA A 49 -1.63 -5.53 16.21
N ASN A 50 -1.73 -4.68 15.20
CA ASN A 50 -2.52 -4.97 14.00
C ASN A 50 -1.94 -4.22 12.79
N ARG A 51 -1.12 -4.92 12.03
CA ARG A 51 -0.43 -4.36 10.86
C ARG A 51 -1.42 -3.72 9.88
N PRO A 52 -1.27 -2.44 9.54
CA PRO A 52 -2.16 -1.75 8.60
C PRO A 52 -1.82 -2.10 7.14
N ASP A 53 -2.77 -1.82 6.24
CA ASP A 53 -2.61 -1.91 4.79
C ASP A 53 -2.29 -0.54 4.16
N LEU A 54 -2.51 0.55 4.92
CA LEU A 54 -2.21 1.92 4.56
C LEU A 54 -1.92 2.75 5.81
N MET A 55 -0.92 3.61 5.73
CA MET A 55 -0.62 4.61 6.75
C MET A 55 -0.93 6.01 6.25
N ILE A 56 -1.60 6.83 7.07
CA ILE A 56 -1.81 8.26 6.85
C ILE A 56 -1.09 8.97 7.99
N LEU A 57 -0.03 9.71 7.70
CA LEU A 57 0.90 10.21 8.70
C LEU A 57 1.04 11.72 8.63
N ASP A 58 0.80 12.42 9.74
CA ASP A 58 1.29 13.78 9.87
C ASP A 58 2.82 13.78 10.04
N ILE A 59 3.46 14.79 9.50
CA ILE A 59 4.90 14.98 9.62
C ILE A 59 5.25 15.50 11.01
N ASN A 60 4.49 16.50 11.50
CA ASN A 60 4.77 17.17 12.77
C ASN A 60 3.96 16.51 13.89
N LEU A 61 4.59 15.64 14.65
CA LEU A 61 3.99 14.97 15.79
C LEU A 61 4.63 15.43 17.11
N PRO A 62 3.89 15.49 18.23
CA PRO A 62 4.40 16.05 19.48
C PRO A 62 5.52 15.23 20.12
N ASP A 63 5.60 13.94 19.81
CA ASP A 63 6.55 12.98 20.37
C ASP A 63 7.56 12.46 19.33
N GLY A 64 7.62 13.11 18.14
CA GLY A 64 8.57 12.70 17.11
C GLY A 64 8.27 13.31 15.74
N ASP A 65 8.97 12.80 14.73
CA ASP A 65 8.85 13.21 13.35
C ASP A 65 8.22 12.08 12.51
N GLY A 66 7.21 12.42 11.72
CA GLY A 66 6.45 11.46 10.91
C GLY A 66 7.28 10.74 9.86
N PHE A 67 8.34 11.35 9.31
CA PHE A 67 9.25 10.69 8.39
C PHE A 67 10.08 9.61 9.10
N THR A 68 10.54 9.90 10.31
CA THR A 68 11.27 8.94 11.14
C THR A 68 10.37 7.78 11.55
N LEU A 69 9.11 8.07 11.92
CA LEU A 69 8.10 7.06 12.17
C LEU A 69 7.89 6.18 10.94
N PHE A 70 7.68 6.77 9.77
CA PHE A 70 7.51 6.05 8.52
C PHE A 70 8.68 5.12 8.23
N ARG A 71 9.92 5.62 8.28
CA ARG A 71 11.13 4.82 8.04
C ARG A 71 11.19 3.60 8.97
N THR A 72 10.88 3.80 10.25
CA THR A 72 10.86 2.73 11.25
C THR A 72 9.83 1.67 10.89
N LEU A 73 8.58 2.06 10.62
CA LEU A 73 7.50 1.15 10.29
C LEU A 73 7.68 0.49 8.92
N HIS A 74 8.14 1.25 7.92
CA HIS A 74 8.39 0.75 6.57
C HIS A 74 9.54 -0.26 6.51
N SER A 75 10.56 -0.13 7.39
CA SER A 75 11.62 -1.13 7.51
C SER A 75 11.11 -2.49 8.01
N MET A 76 10.00 -2.51 8.74
CA MET A 76 9.36 -3.73 9.23
C MET A 76 8.41 -4.33 8.20
N ALA A 77 7.84 -3.49 7.33
CA ALA A 77 6.88 -3.88 6.32
C ALA A 77 6.76 -2.84 5.20
N ASP A 78 6.75 -3.31 3.98
CA ASP A 78 6.48 -2.50 2.77
C ASP A 78 4.98 -2.15 2.71
N ILE A 79 4.59 -1.13 3.49
CA ILE A 79 3.21 -0.64 3.59
C ILE A 79 3.16 0.76 2.99
N PRO A 80 2.18 1.02 2.11
CA PRO A 80 2.01 2.33 1.49
C PRO A 80 1.72 3.41 2.52
N ALA A 81 2.21 4.63 2.26
CA ALA A 81 1.98 5.78 3.11
C ALA A 81 1.56 7.02 2.34
N LEU A 82 0.60 7.75 2.90
CA LEU A 82 0.20 9.09 2.50
C LEU A 82 0.59 10.06 3.61
N PHE A 83 1.46 11.02 3.30
CA PHE A 83 1.79 12.07 4.26
C PHE A 83 0.81 13.24 4.22
N LEU A 84 0.49 13.76 5.40
CA LEU A 84 -0.22 15.02 5.59
C LEU A 84 0.79 16.07 6.08
N SER A 85 0.78 17.27 5.51
CA SER A 85 1.78 18.31 5.82
C SER A 85 1.20 19.69 5.82
N ALA A 86 1.82 20.63 6.58
CA ALA A 86 1.54 22.05 6.47
C ALA A 86 2.09 22.63 5.15
N ARG A 87 1.53 23.78 4.71
CA ARG A 87 1.71 24.38 3.37
C ARG A 87 3.15 24.74 2.95
N ASP A 88 4.08 24.86 3.88
CA ASP A 88 5.42 25.43 3.61
C ASP A 88 6.50 24.37 3.30
N ALA A 89 6.09 23.18 2.92
CA ALA A 89 6.92 21.99 2.90
C ALA A 89 7.21 21.43 1.48
N ASP A 90 7.55 22.28 0.50
CA ASP A 90 8.06 21.78 -0.80
C ASP A 90 9.34 20.94 -0.61
N ALA A 91 10.20 21.32 0.36
CA ALA A 91 11.37 20.54 0.73
C ALA A 91 10.97 19.18 1.37
N ASP A 92 9.97 19.19 2.25
CA ASP A 92 9.46 17.98 2.92
C ASP A 92 8.77 17.04 1.93
N ARG A 93 8.07 17.59 0.93
CA ARG A 93 7.44 16.81 -0.15
C ARG A 93 8.47 16.06 -0.99
N LEU A 94 9.56 16.73 -1.38
CA LEU A 94 10.65 16.09 -2.14
C LEU A 94 11.37 15.05 -1.28
N PHE A 95 11.55 15.33 0.01
CA PHE A 95 12.16 14.40 0.95
C PHE A 95 11.27 13.17 1.19
N GLY A 96 9.97 13.36 1.43
CA GLY A 96 9.03 12.27 1.65
C GLY A 96 8.87 11.34 0.45
N LEU A 97 8.80 11.89 -0.76
CA LEU A 97 8.77 11.11 -2.00
C LEU A 97 10.10 10.37 -2.24
N GLY A 98 11.23 10.96 -1.86
CA GLY A 98 12.56 10.34 -1.89
C GLY A 98 12.71 9.18 -0.90
N LEU A 99 11.91 9.15 0.17
CA LEU A 99 11.84 8.06 1.16
C LEU A 99 10.96 6.88 0.73
N GLY A 100 10.26 6.97 -0.41
CA GLY A 100 9.39 5.91 -0.92
C GLY A 100 7.93 6.02 -0.47
N ALA A 101 7.48 7.19 0.00
CA ALA A 101 6.06 7.45 0.24
C ALA A 101 5.27 7.41 -1.08
N ASP A 102 4.02 6.96 -1.00
CA ASP A 102 3.15 6.77 -2.17
C ASP A 102 2.49 8.05 -2.63
N ASP A 103 2.20 8.96 -1.72
CA ASP A 103 1.60 10.27 -2.03
C ASP A 103 1.79 11.26 -0.87
N TYR A 104 1.44 12.52 -1.14
CA TYR A 104 1.60 13.64 -0.24
C TYR A 104 0.41 14.59 -0.38
N LEU A 105 -0.15 15.07 0.74
CA LEU A 105 -1.29 15.98 0.76
C LEU A 105 -1.05 17.14 1.71
N THR A 106 -1.13 18.36 1.21
CA THR A 106 -0.90 19.58 2.00
C THR A 106 -2.14 20.03 2.76
N LYS A 107 -1.98 20.38 4.03
CA LYS A 107 -3.02 20.99 4.86
C LYS A 107 -3.12 22.51 4.57
N PRO A 108 -4.34 23.10 4.50
CA PRO A 108 -5.64 22.46 4.55
C PRO A 108 -5.98 21.77 3.22
N PHE A 109 -6.66 20.62 3.30
CA PHE A 109 -7.08 19.83 2.15
C PHE A 109 -8.60 19.63 2.12
N LEU A 110 -9.10 19.31 0.95
CA LEU A 110 -10.48 18.86 0.80
C LEU A 110 -10.59 17.38 1.16
N THR A 111 -11.58 17.02 1.98
CA THR A 111 -11.83 15.63 2.38
C THR A 111 -11.99 14.71 1.18
N GLN A 112 -12.63 15.19 0.09
CA GLN A 112 -12.77 14.43 -1.15
C GLN A 112 -11.42 14.13 -1.81
N GLU A 113 -10.47 15.08 -1.78
CA GLU A 113 -9.12 14.84 -2.31
C GLU A 113 -8.40 13.75 -1.53
N LEU A 114 -8.46 13.80 -0.20
CA LEU A 114 -7.90 12.76 0.67
C LEU A 114 -8.48 11.38 0.31
N LEU A 115 -9.81 11.25 0.22
CA LEU A 115 -10.48 9.99 -0.10
C LEU A 115 -10.07 9.43 -1.47
N LEU A 116 -9.97 10.30 -2.50
CA LEU A 116 -9.52 9.89 -3.84
C LEU A 116 -8.07 9.38 -3.84
N ARG A 117 -7.17 10.01 -3.09
CA ARG A 117 -5.78 9.58 -2.97
C ARG A 117 -5.68 8.23 -2.28
N ILE A 118 -6.38 8.05 -1.15
CA ILE A 118 -6.45 6.78 -0.42
C ILE A 118 -6.96 5.66 -1.34
N GLN A 119 -8.05 5.91 -2.06
CA GLN A 119 -8.62 4.94 -2.99
C GLN A 119 -7.62 4.54 -4.09
N ARG A 120 -6.89 5.50 -4.67
CA ARG A 120 -5.87 5.23 -5.70
C ARG A 120 -4.72 4.40 -5.16
N ILE A 121 -4.21 4.72 -3.96
CA ILE A 121 -3.13 3.97 -3.33
C ILE A 121 -3.59 2.52 -3.08
N LEU A 122 -4.73 2.34 -2.42
CA LEU A 122 -5.25 1.01 -2.11
C LEU A 122 -5.57 0.21 -3.37
N GLN A 123 -6.18 0.81 -4.40
CA GLN A 123 -6.44 0.12 -5.67
C GLN A 123 -5.15 -0.37 -6.33
N ARG A 124 -4.06 0.41 -6.27
CA ARG A 124 -2.76 0.01 -6.80
C ARG A 124 -2.20 -1.18 -6.01
N CYS A 125 -2.26 -1.14 -4.69
CA CYS A 125 -1.76 -2.21 -3.81
C CYS A 125 -2.59 -3.49 -3.96
N TYR A 126 -3.91 -3.40 -3.92
CA TYR A 126 -4.81 -4.55 -4.10
C TYR A 126 -4.73 -5.14 -5.52
N ARG A 127 -4.59 -4.30 -6.55
CA ARG A 127 -4.29 -4.79 -7.90
C ARG A 127 -2.93 -5.48 -7.94
N GLY A 128 -1.91 -4.91 -7.28
CA GLY A 128 -0.59 -5.52 -7.15
C GLY A 128 -0.63 -6.87 -6.44
N GLU A 129 -1.42 -7.03 -5.39
CA GLU A 129 -1.61 -8.30 -4.69
C GLU A 129 -2.42 -9.31 -5.50
N LEU A 130 -3.50 -8.88 -6.16
CA LEU A 130 -4.24 -9.72 -7.11
C LEU A 130 -3.34 -10.14 -8.28
N TRP A 131 -2.45 -9.26 -8.76
CA TRP A 131 -1.43 -9.60 -9.75
C TRP A 131 -0.34 -10.50 -9.18
N ARG A 132 0.12 -10.29 -7.96
CA ARG A 132 1.09 -11.18 -7.29
C ARG A 132 0.50 -12.56 -7.04
N THR A 133 -0.79 -12.66 -6.74
CA THR A 133 -1.48 -13.95 -6.52
C THR A 133 -1.87 -14.60 -7.85
N ALA A 134 -2.32 -13.81 -8.83
CA ALA A 134 -2.60 -14.29 -10.19
C ALA A 134 -1.32 -14.50 -11.02
N ALA A 135 -0.25 -13.74 -10.75
CA ALA A 135 1.05 -13.90 -11.39
C ALA A 135 1.88 -15.05 -10.80
N LYS A 136 1.46 -15.66 -9.69
CA LYS A 136 2.11 -16.90 -9.18
C LYS A 136 1.84 -18.09 -10.08
N THR A 137 0.72 -18.08 -10.80
CA THR A 137 0.33 -19.16 -11.71
C THR A 137 -0.23 -18.60 -13.02
N LEU A 138 0.33 -19.03 -14.14
CA LEU A 138 -0.19 -18.77 -15.48
C LEU A 138 -0.72 -20.06 -16.07
N GLN A 139 -1.98 -20.05 -16.53
CA GLN A 139 -2.54 -21.15 -17.29
C GLN A 139 -2.26 -20.90 -18.78
N LEU A 140 -1.44 -21.74 -19.39
CA LEU A 140 -1.12 -21.74 -20.81
C LEU A 140 -1.65 -23.01 -21.47
N GLY A 141 -2.90 -22.97 -21.91
CA GLY A 141 -3.60 -24.16 -22.37
C GLY A 141 -3.74 -25.19 -21.25
N GLN A 142 -3.21 -26.39 -21.46
CA GLN A 142 -3.22 -27.46 -20.44
C GLN A 142 -2.00 -27.46 -19.50
N ARG A 143 -1.14 -26.44 -19.58
CA ARG A 143 0.07 -26.30 -18.75
C ARG A 143 -0.14 -25.22 -17.71
N THR A 144 0.33 -25.48 -16.49
CA THR A 144 0.31 -24.50 -15.40
C THR A 144 1.74 -24.05 -15.10
N VAL A 145 1.99 -22.76 -15.25
CA VAL A 145 3.28 -22.14 -14.93
C VAL A 145 3.24 -21.57 -13.52
N TYR A 146 4.15 -21.98 -12.67
CA TYR A 146 4.37 -21.46 -11.32
C TYR A 146 5.55 -20.49 -11.37
N LEU A 147 5.29 -19.21 -11.53
CA LEU A 147 6.33 -18.18 -11.69
C LEU A 147 7.20 -18.01 -10.43
N ALA A 148 6.61 -18.19 -9.24
CA ALA A 148 7.34 -18.12 -7.97
C ALA A 148 8.40 -19.23 -7.86
N ASP A 149 8.02 -20.44 -8.26
CA ASP A 149 8.85 -21.65 -8.14
C ASP A 149 9.72 -21.90 -9.40
N ALA A 150 9.59 -21.02 -10.41
CA ALA A 150 10.22 -21.17 -11.72
C ALA A 150 9.99 -22.55 -12.36
N LEU A 151 8.75 -23.07 -12.29
CA LEU A 151 8.37 -24.39 -12.77
C LEU A 151 7.16 -24.32 -13.71
N VAL A 152 7.14 -25.22 -14.70
CA VAL A 152 5.95 -25.52 -15.52
C VAL A 152 5.49 -26.92 -15.20
N ARG A 153 4.22 -27.09 -14.85
CA ARG A 153 3.57 -28.40 -14.74
C ARG A 153 2.87 -28.76 -16.05
N LEU A 154 3.23 -29.90 -16.59
CA LEU A 154 2.65 -30.46 -17.81
C LEU A 154 1.35 -31.25 -17.50
N PRO A 155 0.52 -31.54 -18.52
CA PRO A 155 -0.74 -32.28 -18.32
C PRO A 155 -0.56 -33.68 -17.74
N ASP A 156 0.59 -34.30 -17.97
CA ASP A 156 0.97 -35.60 -17.43
C ASP A 156 1.41 -35.58 -15.96
N GLY A 157 1.40 -34.37 -15.32
CA GLY A 157 1.80 -34.16 -13.93
C GLY A 157 3.30 -33.95 -13.74
N THR A 158 4.12 -34.06 -14.79
CA THR A 158 5.57 -33.78 -14.71
C THR A 158 5.81 -32.28 -14.57
N ALA A 159 6.90 -31.93 -13.87
CA ALA A 159 7.32 -30.54 -13.69
C ALA A 159 8.67 -30.29 -14.37
N GLN A 160 8.77 -29.21 -15.13
CA GLN A 160 10.00 -28.77 -15.78
C GLN A 160 10.41 -27.41 -15.23
N PRO A 161 11.72 -27.20 -14.93
CA PRO A 161 12.21 -25.90 -14.50
C PRO A 161 12.19 -24.89 -15.65
N LEU A 162 11.84 -23.64 -15.34
CA LEU A 162 11.98 -22.51 -16.23
C LEU A 162 13.41 -21.97 -16.13
N THR A 163 13.98 -21.63 -17.26
CA THR A 163 15.20 -20.80 -17.30
C THR A 163 14.94 -19.38 -16.79
N ALA A 164 15.98 -18.68 -16.37
CA ALA A 164 15.87 -17.30 -15.90
C ALA A 164 15.24 -16.37 -16.95
N THR A 165 15.57 -16.57 -18.23
CA THR A 165 15.02 -15.79 -19.35
C THR A 165 13.54 -16.08 -19.59
N GLU A 166 13.13 -17.35 -19.58
CA GLU A 166 11.72 -17.74 -19.72
C GLU A 166 10.87 -17.22 -18.57
N ARG A 167 11.38 -17.30 -17.34
CA ARG A 167 10.71 -16.73 -16.16
C ARG A 167 10.51 -15.23 -16.31
N ALA A 168 11.57 -14.47 -16.67
CA ALA A 168 11.51 -13.03 -16.85
C ALA A 168 10.51 -12.63 -17.96
N LEU A 169 10.51 -13.35 -19.08
CA LEU A 169 9.58 -13.11 -20.18
C LEU A 169 8.14 -13.38 -19.77
N LEU A 170 7.87 -14.50 -19.13
CA LEU A 170 6.53 -14.90 -18.68
C LEU A 170 6.01 -13.94 -17.59
N GLN A 171 6.89 -13.46 -16.71
CA GLN A 171 6.53 -12.46 -15.72
C GLN A 171 6.14 -11.14 -16.39
N LYS A 172 6.91 -10.68 -17.36
CA LYS A 172 6.62 -9.45 -18.11
C LYS A 172 5.33 -9.55 -18.93
N LEU A 173 5.05 -10.71 -19.54
CA LEU A 173 3.79 -10.98 -20.24
C LEU A 173 2.60 -11.05 -19.27
N ALA A 174 2.80 -11.60 -18.07
CA ALA A 174 1.78 -11.62 -17.04
C ALA A 174 1.41 -10.22 -16.54
N GLU A 175 2.41 -9.36 -16.37
CA GLU A 175 2.25 -7.97 -15.94
C GLU A 175 1.52 -7.10 -16.98
N ASN A 176 1.63 -7.45 -18.28
CA ASN A 176 1.05 -6.70 -19.40
C ASN A 176 -0.16 -7.40 -20.03
N ARG A 177 -0.87 -8.27 -19.30
CA ARG A 177 -2.08 -8.95 -19.79
C ARG A 177 -3.13 -7.93 -20.25
N GLY A 178 -3.49 -7.98 -21.54
CA GLY A 178 -4.50 -7.10 -22.15
C GLY A 178 -3.94 -5.82 -22.77
N HIS A 179 -2.63 -5.60 -22.73
CA HIS A 179 -1.96 -4.55 -23.49
C HIS A 179 -1.09 -5.20 -24.57
N ILE A 180 -1.14 -4.63 -25.80
CA ILE A 180 -0.24 -5.01 -26.89
C ILE A 180 1.16 -4.51 -26.49
N VAL A 181 2.12 -5.41 -26.38
CA VAL A 181 3.54 -5.10 -26.11
C VAL A 181 4.22 -4.87 -27.45
#